data_52aa6a85e4965ad5dd6e146b60badab4
#
_entry.id   52aa6a85e4965ad5dd6e146b60badab4
#
_cell.length_a   1.000
_cell.length_b   1.000
_cell.length_c   1.000
_cell.angle_alpha   90.00
_cell.angle_beta   90.00
_cell.angle_gamma   90.00
#
_symmetry.space_group_name_H-M   'P 1'
#
loop_
_entity.id
_entity.type
_entity.pdbx_description
1 polymer ?
#
loop_
_entity_poly.entity_id
_entity_poly.type
_entity_poly.pdbx_seq_one_letter_code
_entity_poly.pdbx_strand_id
1 'polypeptide(L)'
;MKLWIARDKHIPDGTFPYPEGFNGELYLYGSEPYIDKNVAREGIWTCKREEFIELDYKLFPEVTFENSPQRVELELPDLHIIY
;
A
#
# COMPACT_ATOMS: atom_id res chain seq x y z
N MET A 1 -7.10 3.11 15.64
CA MET A 1 -7.66 2.97 14.27
C MET A 1 -6.94 1.84 13.56
N LYS A 2 -7.70 0.92 13.02
CA LYS A 2 -7.13 -0.24 12.32
C LYS A 2 -7.00 0.07 10.83
N LEU A 3 -5.77 0.02 10.36
CA LEU A 3 -5.46 0.27 8.96
C LEU A 3 -4.64 -0.91 8.43
N TRP A 4 -4.56 -1.01 7.13
CA TRP A 4 -3.72 -2.00 6.46
C TRP A 4 -2.79 -1.29 5.50
N ILE A 5 -1.59 -1.85 5.37
CA ILE A 5 -0.61 -1.36 4.42
C ILE A 5 -0.24 -2.51 3.48
N ALA A 6 -0.18 -2.23 2.21
CA ALA A 6 0.17 -3.25 1.23
C ALA A 6 0.97 -2.64 0.08
N ARG A 7 1.89 -3.42 -0.45
CA ARG A 7 2.70 -3.03 -1.59
C ARG A 7 2.33 -3.88 -2.79
N ASP A 8 2.07 -3.22 -3.91
CA ASP A 8 1.79 -3.90 -5.15
C ASP A 8 3.06 -4.57 -5.69
N LYS A 9 2.86 -5.65 -6.43
CA LYS A 9 3.97 -6.35 -7.08
C LYS A 9 4.57 -5.48 -8.18
N HIS A 10 5.89 -5.30 -8.13
CA HIS A 10 6.60 -4.59 -9.18
C HIS A 10 6.93 -5.55 -10.31
N ILE A 11 6.33 -5.29 -11.47
CA ILE A 11 6.62 -6.04 -12.69
C ILE A 11 7.27 -5.06 -13.67
N PRO A 12 8.62 -5.13 -13.84
CA PRO A 12 9.30 -4.25 -14.79
C PRO A 12 8.86 -4.60 -16.21
N ASP A 13 8.34 -3.61 -16.93
CA ASP A 13 7.92 -3.79 -18.31
C ASP A 13 8.97 -3.33 -19.35
N GLY A 14 10.06 -2.74 -18.86
CA GLY A 14 11.15 -2.26 -19.71
C GLY A 14 10.86 -0.98 -20.47
N THR A 15 9.62 -0.49 -20.43
CA THR A 15 9.24 0.72 -21.17
C THR A 15 9.13 1.95 -20.29
N PHE A 16 9.06 1.76 -18.98
CA PHE A 16 8.89 2.83 -18.01
C PHE A 16 10.11 2.93 -17.11
N PRO A 17 10.76 4.12 -17.03
CA PRO A 17 11.90 4.27 -16.13
C PRO A 17 11.41 4.39 -14.67
N TYR A 18 11.65 3.35 -13.89
CA TYR A 18 11.36 3.39 -12.48
C TYR A 18 12.55 3.97 -11.70
N PRO A 19 12.28 4.70 -10.60
CA PRO A 19 13.36 5.18 -9.76
C PRO A 19 14.19 4.04 -9.18
N GLU A 20 15.45 4.31 -8.88
CA GLU A 20 16.32 3.33 -8.23
C GLU A 20 15.72 2.90 -6.88
N GLY A 21 15.72 1.58 -6.64
CA GLY A 21 15.15 1.01 -5.42
C GLY A 21 13.62 0.86 -5.42
N PHE A 22 12.96 1.20 -6.52
CA PHE A 22 11.51 1.03 -6.61
C PHE A 22 11.15 -0.46 -6.62
N ASN A 23 10.31 -0.86 -5.67
CA ASN A 23 9.90 -2.26 -5.49
C ASN A 23 8.38 -2.44 -5.48
N GLY A 24 7.65 -1.47 -5.99
CA GLY A 24 6.19 -1.49 -6.09
C GLY A 24 5.55 -0.30 -5.39
N GLU A 25 4.34 0.02 -5.82
CA GLU A 25 3.56 1.11 -5.23
C GLU A 25 3.03 0.70 -3.87
N LEU A 26 3.11 1.62 -2.91
CA LEU A 26 2.71 1.39 -1.53
C LEU A 26 1.43 2.15 -1.24
N TYR A 27 0.46 1.46 -0.65
CA TYR A 27 -0.83 2.05 -0.30
C TYR A 27 -1.23 1.76 1.13
N LEU A 28 -1.95 2.70 1.72
CA LEU A 28 -2.57 2.56 3.02
C LEU A 28 -4.07 2.41 2.83
N TYR A 29 -4.66 1.38 3.41
CA TYR A 29 -6.07 1.00 3.21
C TYR A 29 -6.87 1.14 4.50
N GLY A 30 -8.09 1.64 4.37
CA GLY A 30 -9.04 1.74 5.49
C GLY A 30 -9.79 0.45 5.78
N SER A 31 -9.75 -0.52 4.88
CA SER A 31 -10.29 -1.86 5.05
C SER A 31 -9.30 -2.88 4.52
N GLU A 32 -9.45 -4.13 4.94
CA GLU A 32 -8.50 -5.18 4.56
C GLU A 32 -8.42 -5.35 3.05
N PRO A 33 -7.24 -5.13 2.44
CA PRO A 33 -7.10 -5.30 1.01
C PRO A 33 -7.02 -6.78 0.61
N TYR A 34 -7.34 -7.04 -0.64
CA TYR A 34 -7.28 -8.38 -1.23
C TYR A 34 -6.80 -8.28 -2.66
N ILE A 35 -6.37 -9.42 -3.21
CA ILE A 35 -6.00 -9.51 -4.62
C ILE A 35 -7.25 -9.89 -5.42
N ASP A 36 -7.65 -9.05 -6.35
CA ASP A 36 -8.75 -9.33 -7.23
C ASP A 36 -8.23 -10.09 -8.45
N LYS A 37 -8.63 -11.33 -8.58
CA LYS A 37 -8.21 -12.20 -9.69
C LYS A 37 -8.85 -11.85 -11.02
N ASN A 38 -9.84 -10.97 -11.00
CA ASN A 38 -10.54 -10.55 -12.21
C ASN A 38 -9.93 -9.32 -12.88
N VAL A 39 -8.94 -8.70 -12.23
CA VAL A 39 -8.22 -7.58 -12.87
C VAL A 39 -7.16 -8.11 -13.83
N ALA A 40 -6.93 -7.34 -14.89
CA ALA A 40 -6.03 -7.76 -15.96
C ALA A 40 -4.56 -7.85 -15.53
N ARG A 41 -4.17 -7.19 -14.45
CA ARG A 41 -2.79 -7.14 -13.98
C ARG A 41 -2.68 -7.86 -12.64
N GLU A 42 -1.79 -8.84 -12.57
CA GLU A 42 -1.52 -9.55 -11.33
C GLU A 42 -0.78 -8.68 -10.31
N GLY A 43 -1.03 -8.97 -9.04
CA GLY A 43 -0.25 -8.38 -7.96
C GLY A 43 -0.68 -6.98 -7.57
N ILE A 44 -1.92 -6.61 -7.85
CA ILE A 44 -2.50 -5.33 -7.42
C ILE A 44 -3.47 -5.58 -6.28
N TRP A 45 -3.23 -4.90 -5.17
CA TRP A 45 -4.14 -4.94 -4.03
C TRP A 45 -5.30 -3.97 -4.24
N THR A 46 -6.47 -4.35 -3.76
CA THR A 46 -7.66 -3.50 -3.78
C THR A 46 -8.47 -3.70 -2.51
N CYS A 47 -9.44 -2.84 -2.25
CA CYS A 47 -10.35 -3.01 -1.12
C CYS A 47 -11.78 -2.66 -1.53
N LYS A 48 -12.74 -3.17 -0.77
CA LYS A 48 -14.17 -3.07 -1.13
C LYS A 48 -14.70 -1.66 -1.29
N ARG A 49 -14.17 -0.72 -0.50
CA ARG A 49 -14.68 0.65 -0.47
C ARG A 49 -13.79 1.65 -1.16
N GLU A 50 -12.74 1.19 -1.79
CA GLU A 50 -11.73 2.04 -2.43
C GLU A 50 -11.19 3.13 -1.48
N GLU A 51 -11.17 2.83 -0.18
CA GLU A 51 -10.62 3.71 0.84
C GLU A 51 -9.14 3.47 0.97
N PHE A 52 -8.36 4.11 0.11
CA PHE A 52 -6.91 3.97 0.15
C PHE A 52 -6.24 5.26 -0.29
N ILE A 53 -5.02 5.45 0.18
CA ILE A 53 -4.16 6.55 -0.24
C ILE A 53 -2.80 5.99 -0.62
N GLU A 54 -2.19 6.60 -1.63
CA GLU A 54 -0.84 6.24 -2.04
C GLU A 54 0.18 6.86 -1.10
N LEU A 55 1.14 6.05 -0.68
CA LEU A 55 2.28 6.50 0.11
C LEU A 55 3.53 6.55 -0.76
N ASP A 56 4.51 7.34 -0.33
CA ASP A 56 5.82 7.32 -0.98
C ASP A 56 6.39 5.91 -0.91
N TYR A 57 6.81 5.36 -2.05
CA TYR A 57 7.33 4.00 -2.12
C TYR A 57 8.56 3.76 -1.24
N LYS A 58 9.24 4.82 -0.84
CA LYS A 58 10.41 4.73 0.06
C LYS A 58 10.03 4.50 1.51
N LEU A 59 8.78 4.76 1.87
CA LEU A 59 8.31 4.51 3.23
C LEU A 59 8.15 3.02 3.44
N PHE A 60 8.42 2.59 4.66
CA PHE A 60 8.22 1.19 5.08
C PHE A 60 8.84 0.18 4.10
N PRO A 61 10.17 0.22 3.91
CA PRO A 61 10.84 -0.70 2.98
C PRO A 61 10.70 -2.17 3.38
N GLU A 62 10.37 -2.43 4.64
CA GLU A 62 10.10 -3.78 5.15
C GLU A 62 8.78 -4.36 4.63
N VAL A 63 7.88 -3.52 4.10
CA VAL A 63 6.61 -3.99 3.53
C VAL A 63 6.84 -4.34 2.07
N THR A 64 6.69 -5.60 1.75
CA THR A 64 6.88 -6.14 0.40
C THR A 64 5.56 -6.71 -0.12
N PHE A 65 5.49 -7.03 -1.39
CA PHE A 65 4.31 -7.70 -1.93
C PHE A 65 4.07 -9.03 -1.25
N GLU A 66 5.14 -9.80 -0.99
CA GLU A 66 5.06 -11.15 -0.43
C GLU A 66 4.55 -11.16 1.01
N ASN A 67 4.82 -10.10 1.79
CA ASN A 67 4.33 -10.01 3.16
C ASN A 67 3.12 -9.11 3.33
N SER A 68 2.56 -8.61 2.22
CA SER A 68 1.35 -7.80 2.25
C SER A 68 0.10 -8.68 2.29
N PRO A 69 -1.02 -8.17 2.84
CA PRO A 69 -1.10 -6.92 3.56
C PRO A 69 -0.64 -7.05 5.01
N GLN A 70 -0.18 -5.97 5.60
CA GLN A 70 0.14 -5.92 7.01
C GLN A 70 -0.83 -5.00 7.73
N ARG A 71 -1.24 -5.42 8.91
CA ARG A 71 -2.12 -4.62 9.74
C ARG A 71 -1.31 -3.58 10.49
N VAL A 72 -1.75 -2.34 10.40
CA VAL A 72 -1.12 -1.21 11.07
C VAL A 72 -2.11 -0.63 12.06
N GLU A 73 -1.66 -0.47 13.30
CA GLU A 73 -2.46 0.20 14.31
C GLU A 73 -1.92 1.61 14.46
N LEU A 74 -2.75 2.59 14.11
CA LEU A 74 -2.38 3.99 14.23
C LEU A 74 -2.93 4.52 15.53
N GLU A 75 -2.05 4.66 16.53
CA GLU A 75 -2.38 5.41 17.73
C GLU A 75 -2.17 6.88 17.42
N LEU A 76 -3.28 7.60 17.35
CA LEU A 76 -3.18 9.05 17.30
C LEU A 76 -2.77 9.52 18.69
N PRO A 77 -1.55 10.04 18.86
CA PRO A 77 -1.24 10.71 20.11
C PRO A 77 -2.22 11.88 20.25
N ASP A 78 -2.50 12.26 21.49
CA ASP A 78 -3.41 13.36 21.82
C ASP A 78 -3.19 14.54 20.89
N LEU A 79 -4.04 14.62 19.86
CA LEU A 79 -4.04 15.76 18.97
C LEU A 79 -4.72 16.90 19.68
N HIS A 80 -3.91 17.77 20.26
CA HIS A 80 -4.41 19.03 20.80
C HIS A 80 -4.51 20.02 19.66
N ILE A 81 -5.74 20.27 19.23
CA ILE A 81 -5.97 21.39 18.35
C ILE A 81 -6.03 22.64 19.21
N ILE A 82 -5.01 23.44 19.12
CA ILE A 82 -4.96 24.73 19.81
C ILE A 82 -5.48 25.76 18.84
N TYR A 83 -6.60 26.35 19.20
CA TYR A 83 -7.18 27.45 18.44
C TYR A 83 -6.60 28.77 18.90
#